data_1c5dd4d7ca02b977984712edd40853c3
#
_entry.id   1c5dd4d7ca02b977984712edd40853c3
#
_cell.length_a   1.000
_cell.length_b   1.000
_cell.length_c   1.000
_cell.angle_alpha   90.00
_cell.angle_beta   90.00
_cell.angle_gamma   90.00
#
_symmetry.space_group_name_H-M   'P 1'
#
loop_
_entity.id
_entity.type
_entity.pdbx_description
1 polymer ?
#
loop_
_entity_poly.entity_id
_entity_poly.type
_entity_poly.pdbx_seq_one_letter_code
_entity_poly.pdbx_strand_id
1 'polypeptide(L)'
;MENPFQFGRELGAGELVDREEEIAEVARTIREGGKLFLVGPRRYGKTSVLKAAEDGLLSEGAVVLRCDAESYPSLDLLVAKLISGAANKLKGSVERTGERIRGFFAKLRPEASFSVTDHSWTVKLGVAAVEDSSKHIELLVDALDGLENLAKAQPKTRAVGLVIDEFQKVVEMGGRLAESQIRAAIQRHERTGYVFAGSKTRLLTAMTMDAARPFYRLGGLRFIGPVPADDFREFLSRRFAQSGFSVTAGVGDQAVQLILDLAEEVPYNVQMLAHACWDRLRAGKTPPQRALSPSVVEESLELVVRQYDPFYTQLWNGLTAIQQKTLVAVIEEQGVNLQSMKVARSVGTGPSTVRRSLQSLMARDILREEERLGSVRMRFEDPFFAQWIRRFTAHA
;
A
#
# COMPACT_ATOMS: atom_id res chain seq x y z
N MET A 1 -18.20 16.94 17.28
CA MET A 1 -18.28 16.09 16.09
C MET A 1 -16.84 15.84 15.64
N GLU A 2 -16.47 14.59 15.43
CA GLU A 2 -15.14 14.21 14.95
C GLU A 2 -15.03 14.42 13.45
N ASN A 3 -13.80 14.68 12.97
CA ASN A 3 -13.54 14.85 11.56
C ASN A 3 -13.75 13.51 10.83
N PRO A 4 -14.67 13.43 9.84
CA PRO A 4 -14.98 12.17 9.17
C PRO A 4 -13.95 11.77 8.09
N PHE A 5 -13.03 12.67 7.75
CA PHE A 5 -11.99 12.43 6.77
C PHE A 5 -10.73 11.93 7.48
N GLN A 6 -10.38 10.69 7.23
CA GLN A 6 -9.29 10.03 7.94
C GLN A 6 -8.15 9.67 6.96
N PHE A 7 -6.93 9.94 7.36
CA PHE A 7 -5.71 9.61 6.63
C PHE A 7 -4.58 9.21 7.60
N GLY A 8 -3.50 8.62 7.11
CA GLY A 8 -2.35 8.23 7.94
C GLY A 8 -2.58 7.01 8.83
N ARG A 9 -3.72 6.31 8.67
CA ARG A 9 -4.03 5.04 9.33
C ARG A 9 -4.73 4.07 8.37
N GLU A 10 -4.81 2.83 8.75
CA GLU A 10 -5.64 1.85 8.05
C GLU A 10 -7.12 2.14 8.29
N LEU A 11 -7.89 2.21 7.22
CA LEU A 11 -9.34 2.47 7.25
C LEU A 11 -10.12 1.17 7.32
N GLY A 12 -11.27 1.19 8.00
CA GLY A 12 -12.25 0.10 7.97
C GLY A 12 -13.13 0.16 6.73
N ALA A 13 -13.89 -0.92 6.46
CA ALA A 13 -14.74 -1.03 5.26
C ALA A 13 -15.71 0.14 5.08
N GLY A 14 -16.33 0.64 6.15
CA GLY A 14 -17.28 1.78 6.07
C GLY A 14 -16.65 3.16 5.85
N GLU A 15 -15.32 3.23 5.83
CA GLU A 15 -14.55 4.46 5.60
C GLU A 15 -13.91 4.49 4.20
N LEU A 16 -13.90 3.35 3.51
CA LEU A 16 -13.38 3.22 2.15
C LEU A 16 -14.41 3.70 1.12
N VAL A 17 -13.93 4.12 -0.02
CA VAL A 17 -14.74 4.56 -1.16
C VAL A 17 -14.46 3.60 -2.31
N ASP A 18 -15.51 2.98 -2.85
CA ASP A 18 -15.45 2.12 -4.04
C ASP A 18 -14.33 1.06 -3.95
N ARG A 19 -14.41 0.18 -2.93
CA ARG A 19 -13.44 -0.92 -2.73
C ARG A 19 -14.11 -2.25 -2.37
N GLU A 20 -15.42 -2.34 -2.53
CA GLU A 20 -16.21 -3.51 -2.18
C GLU A 20 -15.79 -4.74 -2.99
N GLU A 21 -15.49 -4.56 -4.28
CA GLU A 21 -15.05 -5.64 -5.16
C GLU A 21 -13.68 -6.20 -4.73
N GLU A 22 -12.71 -5.30 -4.47
CA GLU A 22 -11.37 -5.70 -4.04
C GLU A 22 -11.41 -6.39 -2.69
N ILE A 23 -12.19 -5.90 -1.74
CA ILE A 23 -12.40 -6.52 -0.42
C ILE A 23 -13.00 -7.91 -0.59
N ALA A 24 -14.05 -8.03 -1.42
CA ALA A 24 -14.71 -9.30 -1.70
C ALA A 24 -13.79 -10.31 -2.38
N GLU A 25 -12.94 -9.87 -3.32
CA GLU A 25 -11.99 -10.72 -4.02
C GLU A 25 -10.88 -11.23 -3.08
N VAL A 26 -10.32 -10.39 -2.22
CA VAL A 26 -9.36 -10.78 -1.17
C VAL A 26 -10.00 -11.82 -0.23
N ALA A 27 -11.21 -11.54 0.25
CA ALA A 27 -11.92 -12.44 1.16
C ALA A 27 -12.25 -13.79 0.49
N ARG A 28 -12.73 -13.77 -0.76
CA ARG A 28 -13.00 -15.00 -1.55
C ARG A 28 -11.73 -15.81 -1.75
N THR A 29 -10.62 -15.17 -2.13
CA THR A 29 -9.33 -15.84 -2.32
C THR A 29 -8.90 -16.60 -1.06
N ILE A 30 -9.08 -16.00 0.11
CA ILE A 30 -8.72 -16.65 1.37
C ILE A 30 -9.68 -17.81 1.69
N ARG A 31 -10.99 -17.64 1.48
CA ARG A 31 -11.97 -18.71 1.71
C ARG A 31 -11.74 -19.93 0.83
N GLU A 32 -11.36 -19.72 -0.41
CA GLU A 32 -11.18 -20.77 -1.43
C GLU A 32 -9.77 -21.38 -1.45
N GLY A 33 -8.83 -20.93 -0.61
CA GLY A 33 -7.44 -21.39 -0.66
C GLY A 33 -6.70 -20.94 -1.93
N GLY A 34 -7.17 -19.84 -2.55
CA GLY A 34 -6.63 -19.28 -3.78
C GLY A 34 -5.32 -18.49 -3.58
N LYS A 35 -4.84 -17.90 -4.65
CA LYS A 35 -3.65 -17.03 -4.68
C LYS A 35 -3.99 -15.76 -5.42
N LEU A 36 -3.67 -14.60 -4.82
CA LEU A 36 -3.96 -13.27 -5.37
C LEU A 36 -2.76 -12.36 -5.19
N PHE A 37 -2.42 -11.63 -6.24
CA PHE A 37 -1.49 -10.51 -6.19
C PHE A 37 -2.30 -9.21 -6.25
N LEU A 38 -2.23 -8.41 -5.17
CA LEU A 38 -2.91 -7.13 -5.03
C LEU A 38 -1.89 -6.01 -5.26
N VAL A 39 -1.96 -5.34 -6.38
CA VAL A 39 -0.93 -4.42 -6.84
C VAL A 39 -1.50 -3.03 -7.03
N GLY A 40 -0.77 -2.01 -6.64
CA GLY A 40 -1.17 -0.62 -6.86
C GLY A 40 -0.21 0.37 -6.22
N PRO A 41 -0.19 1.63 -6.62
CA PRO A 41 0.73 2.63 -6.08
C PRO A 41 0.57 2.82 -4.56
N ARG A 42 1.55 3.45 -3.93
CA ARG A 42 1.44 3.89 -2.53
C ARG A 42 0.26 4.86 -2.38
N ARG A 43 -0.36 4.89 -1.19
CA ARG A 43 -1.47 5.82 -0.84
C ARG A 43 -2.80 5.55 -1.56
N TYR A 44 -2.94 4.41 -2.27
CA TYR A 44 -4.19 4.00 -2.96
C TYR A 44 -5.10 3.10 -2.13
N GLY A 45 -4.74 2.85 -0.86
CA GLY A 45 -5.60 2.14 0.08
C GLY A 45 -5.46 0.62 0.10
N LYS A 46 -4.40 0.02 -0.50
CA LYS A 46 -4.15 -1.44 -0.46
C LYS A 46 -4.25 -2.02 0.94
N THR A 47 -3.48 -1.47 1.89
CA THR A 47 -3.42 -1.93 3.27
C THR A 47 -4.78 -1.82 3.98
N SER A 48 -5.58 -0.79 3.64
CA SER A 48 -6.95 -0.64 4.16
C SER A 48 -7.92 -1.67 3.56
N VAL A 49 -7.79 -2.01 2.28
CA VAL A 49 -8.55 -3.11 1.64
C VAL A 49 -8.22 -4.45 2.31
N LEU A 50 -6.92 -4.71 2.54
CA LEU A 50 -6.48 -5.92 3.25
C LEU A 50 -7.05 -6.00 4.67
N LYS A 51 -7.03 -4.86 5.40
CA LYS A 51 -7.61 -4.78 6.74
C LYS A 51 -9.11 -5.02 6.72
N ALA A 52 -9.84 -4.38 5.83
CA ALA A 52 -11.29 -4.53 5.73
C ALA A 52 -11.69 -5.99 5.41
N ALA A 53 -10.94 -6.64 4.50
CA ALA A 53 -11.15 -8.05 4.20
C ALA A 53 -10.79 -8.96 5.39
N GLU A 54 -9.69 -8.66 6.10
CA GLU A 54 -9.30 -9.39 7.32
C GLU A 54 -10.38 -9.26 8.40
N ASP A 55 -10.86 -8.05 8.69
CA ASP A 55 -11.89 -7.79 9.70
C ASP A 55 -13.18 -8.59 9.39
N GLY A 56 -13.61 -8.61 8.12
CA GLY A 56 -14.76 -9.41 7.68
C GLY A 56 -14.56 -10.90 7.88
N LEU A 57 -13.41 -11.43 7.45
CA LEU A 57 -13.07 -12.84 7.61
C LEU A 57 -12.94 -13.28 9.06
N LEU A 58 -12.37 -12.44 9.92
CA LEU A 58 -12.26 -12.70 11.36
C LEU A 58 -13.63 -12.78 12.02
N SER A 59 -14.60 -11.93 11.61
CA SER A 59 -15.98 -12.01 12.10
C SER A 59 -16.69 -13.31 11.73
N GLU A 60 -16.28 -13.97 10.63
CA GLU A 60 -16.73 -15.29 10.18
C GLU A 60 -15.98 -16.47 10.89
N GLY A 61 -15.03 -16.16 11.77
CA GLY A 61 -14.22 -17.16 12.46
C GLY A 61 -13.03 -17.70 11.67
N ALA A 62 -12.65 -17.05 10.56
CA ALA A 62 -11.45 -17.41 9.82
C ALA A 62 -10.16 -17.14 10.62
N VAL A 63 -9.06 -17.75 10.20
CA VAL A 63 -7.72 -17.47 10.71
C VAL A 63 -6.92 -16.77 9.61
N VAL A 64 -6.68 -15.50 9.76
CA VAL A 64 -5.88 -14.72 8.81
C VAL A 64 -4.60 -14.25 9.49
N LEU A 65 -3.46 -14.59 8.91
CA LEU A 65 -2.16 -14.04 9.29
C LEU A 65 -1.83 -12.90 8.33
N ARG A 66 -1.60 -11.71 8.86
CA ARG A 66 -1.14 -10.57 8.06
C ARG A 66 0.19 -10.08 8.59
N CYS A 67 1.12 -9.83 7.70
CA CYS A 67 2.39 -9.18 7.98
C CYS A 67 2.74 -8.17 6.89
N ASP A 68 3.41 -7.11 7.29
CA ASP A 68 4.04 -6.14 6.40
C ASP A 68 5.53 -6.48 6.30
N ALA A 69 5.98 -6.88 5.12
CA ALA A 69 7.36 -7.30 4.90
C ALA A 69 8.36 -6.14 5.01
N GLU A 70 7.92 -4.88 4.84
CA GLU A 70 8.78 -3.70 5.00
C GLU A 70 9.22 -3.50 6.47
N SER A 71 8.43 -4.02 7.42
CA SER A 71 8.74 -3.93 8.85
C SER A 71 9.87 -4.86 9.31
N TYR A 72 10.37 -5.73 8.44
CA TYR A 72 11.39 -6.72 8.79
C TYR A 72 12.65 -6.53 7.95
N PRO A 73 13.82 -6.33 8.60
CA PRO A 73 15.08 -6.12 7.90
C PRO A 73 15.66 -7.40 7.27
N SER A 74 15.12 -8.58 7.62
CA SER A 74 15.63 -9.86 7.14
C SER A 74 14.54 -10.94 7.09
N LEU A 75 14.74 -11.98 6.26
CA LEU A 75 13.78 -13.07 6.07
C LEU A 75 13.57 -13.90 7.34
N ASP A 76 14.61 -14.12 8.14
CA ASP A 76 14.51 -14.88 9.39
C ASP A 76 13.57 -14.20 10.41
N LEU A 77 13.62 -12.87 10.53
CA LEU A 77 12.72 -12.12 11.39
C LEU A 77 11.27 -12.14 10.86
N LEU A 78 11.08 -12.05 9.56
CA LEU A 78 9.79 -12.21 8.93
C LEU A 78 9.22 -13.62 9.21
N VAL A 79 10.02 -14.66 9.02
CA VAL A 79 9.64 -16.06 9.30
C VAL A 79 9.29 -16.24 10.78
N ALA A 80 10.11 -15.74 11.69
CA ALA A 80 9.81 -15.80 13.12
C ALA A 80 8.47 -15.16 13.47
N LYS A 81 8.13 -14.04 12.82
CA LYS A 81 6.81 -13.38 12.96
C LYS A 81 5.67 -14.24 12.43
N LEU A 82 5.83 -14.85 11.25
CA LEU A 82 4.80 -15.72 10.68
C LEU A 82 4.53 -16.91 11.59
N ILE A 83 5.58 -17.58 12.08
CA ILE A 83 5.49 -18.71 12.99
C ILE A 83 4.80 -18.31 14.30
N SER A 84 5.23 -17.19 14.91
CA SER A 84 4.64 -16.69 16.16
C SER A 84 3.16 -16.31 15.97
N GLY A 85 2.83 -15.69 14.85
CA GLY A 85 1.48 -15.30 14.48
C GLY A 85 0.57 -16.51 14.30
N ALA A 86 1.03 -17.55 13.58
CA ALA A 86 0.31 -18.81 13.41
C ALA A 86 0.07 -19.50 14.77
N ALA A 87 1.12 -19.61 15.58
CA ALA A 87 1.02 -20.19 16.92
C ALA A 87 0.00 -19.47 17.81
N ASN A 88 -0.02 -18.13 17.77
CA ASN A 88 -0.92 -17.31 18.60
C ASN A 88 -2.38 -17.35 18.11
N LYS A 89 -2.65 -17.25 16.82
CA LYS A 89 -4.03 -17.25 16.29
C LYS A 89 -4.70 -18.62 16.28
N LEU A 90 -3.93 -19.70 16.29
CA LEU A 90 -4.45 -21.07 16.32
C LEU A 90 -4.63 -21.66 17.72
N LYS A 91 -4.27 -20.92 18.77
CA LYS A 91 -4.44 -21.31 20.19
C LYS A 91 -5.88 -21.57 20.64
N GLY A 92 -6.87 -21.08 19.93
CA GLY A 92 -8.28 -21.14 20.36
C GLY A 92 -8.92 -22.55 20.33
N SER A 93 -8.20 -23.60 19.95
CA SER A 93 -8.69 -24.97 19.95
C SER A 93 -7.66 -25.96 20.53
N VAL A 94 -7.62 -26.05 21.87
CA VAL A 94 -7.15 -27.19 22.64
C VAL A 94 -5.62 -27.36 22.80
N GLU A 95 -5.19 -27.75 24.01
CA GLU A 95 -3.86 -28.22 24.43
C GLU A 95 -3.17 -29.18 23.43
N ARG A 96 -3.94 -30.00 22.71
CA ARG A 96 -3.45 -30.87 21.62
C ARG A 96 -2.88 -30.13 20.41
N THR A 97 -3.31 -28.90 20.15
CA THR A 97 -2.78 -28.07 19.04
C THR A 97 -1.41 -27.51 19.42
N GLY A 98 -1.19 -27.19 20.69
CA GLY A 98 0.12 -26.73 21.20
C GLY A 98 1.22 -27.79 21.00
N GLU A 99 0.93 -29.06 21.28
CA GLU A 99 1.89 -30.16 21.04
C GLU A 99 2.13 -30.43 19.55
N ARG A 100 1.09 -30.32 18.70
CA ARG A 100 1.26 -30.44 17.24
C ARG A 100 2.05 -29.27 16.65
N ILE A 101 1.81 -28.06 17.13
CA ILE A 101 2.57 -26.86 16.75
C ILE A 101 4.02 -26.99 17.22
N ARG A 102 4.26 -27.40 18.48
CA ARG A 102 5.60 -27.70 18.98
C ARG A 102 6.29 -28.81 18.16
N GLY A 103 5.59 -29.93 17.90
CA GLY A 103 6.13 -31.04 17.12
C GLY A 103 6.43 -30.66 15.67
N PHE A 104 5.64 -29.76 15.11
CA PHE A 104 5.86 -29.22 13.78
C PHE A 104 7.09 -28.30 13.76
N PHE A 105 7.15 -27.32 14.67
CA PHE A 105 8.26 -26.37 14.72
C PHE A 105 9.55 -26.95 15.32
N ALA A 106 9.48 -27.92 16.19
CA ALA A 106 10.65 -28.67 16.67
C ALA A 106 11.33 -29.52 15.58
N LYS A 107 10.57 -29.92 14.55
CA LYS A 107 11.12 -30.56 13.35
C LYS A 107 11.79 -29.57 12.41
N LEU A 108 11.37 -28.29 12.44
CA LEU A 108 11.91 -27.26 11.56
C LEU A 108 13.34 -26.86 11.94
N ARG A 109 13.67 -26.74 13.26
CA ARG A 109 15.07 -26.66 13.75
C ARG A 109 15.16 -26.81 15.27
N PRO A 110 16.18 -27.51 15.75
CA PRO A 110 16.51 -27.60 17.18
C PRO A 110 16.99 -26.24 17.78
N GLU A 111 17.29 -25.25 16.95
CA GLU A 111 17.81 -23.94 17.37
C GLU A 111 16.70 -22.90 17.62
N ALA A 112 15.44 -23.19 17.28
CA ALA A 112 14.33 -22.30 17.57
C ALA A 112 13.94 -22.45 19.04
N SER A 113 14.17 -21.42 19.84
CA SER A 113 13.68 -21.38 21.22
C SER A 113 12.25 -20.84 21.26
N PHE A 114 11.36 -21.63 21.88
CA PHE A 114 9.98 -21.24 22.08
C PHE A 114 9.80 -20.78 23.52
N SER A 115 9.46 -19.53 23.73
CA SER A 115 9.08 -19.00 25.03
C SER A 115 7.60 -18.66 25.06
N VAL A 116 6.93 -19.03 26.15
CA VAL A 116 5.54 -18.62 26.41
C VAL A 116 5.60 -17.59 27.52
N THR A 117 5.28 -16.36 27.20
CA THR A 117 5.13 -15.29 28.19
C THR A 117 3.69 -14.76 28.12
N ASP A 118 3.00 -14.66 29.27
CA ASP A 118 1.67 -14.05 29.40
C ASP A 118 0.64 -14.46 28.34
N HIS A 119 0.51 -15.78 28.14
CA HIS A 119 -0.38 -16.36 27.12
C HIS A 119 0.00 -16.08 25.65
N SER A 120 1.17 -15.52 25.36
CA SER A 120 1.68 -15.34 23.99
C SER A 120 2.89 -16.22 23.70
N TRP A 121 2.92 -16.78 22.48
CA TRP A 121 4.07 -17.52 21.98
C TRP A 121 5.04 -16.55 21.32
N THR A 122 6.28 -16.57 21.78
CA THR A 122 7.38 -15.87 21.11
C THR A 122 8.36 -16.90 20.59
N VAL A 123 8.61 -16.85 19.29
CA VAL A 123 9.65 -17.66 18.65
C VAL A 123 10.88 -16.81 18.51
N LYS A 124 11.96 -17.21 19.16
CA LYS A 124 13.30 -16.66 18.90
C LYS A 124 14.03 -17.70 18.06
N LEU A 125 14.36 -17.34 16.83
CA LEU A 125 15.32 -18.10 16.05
C LEU A 125 16.69 -17.84 16.66
N GLY A 126 17.43 -18.89 17.06
CA GLY A 126 18.80 -18.74 17.57
C GLY A 126 19.62 -18.00 16.53
N VAL A 127 20.25 -16.91 16.95
CA VAL A 127 21.18 -16.13 16.13
C VAL A 127 22.50 -16.92 16.06
N ALA A 128 22.51 -18.06 15.37
CA ALA A 128 23.72 -18.44 14.69
C ALA A 128 23.79 -17.49 13.49
N ALA A 129 24.84 -16.71 13.40
CA ALA A 129 25.13 -15.86 12.26
C ALA A 129 25.22 -16.75 11.00
N VAL A 130 24.05 -17.03 10.40
CA VAL A 130 23.96 -17.79 9.17
C VAL A 130 24.01 -16.77 8.07
N GLU A 131 25.21 -16.50 7.55
CA GLU A 131 25.45 -15.69 6.34
C GLU A 131 24.80 -16.30 5.08
N ASP A 132 24.13 -17.43 5.19
CA ASP A 132 23.58 -18.18 4.07
C ASP A 132 22.09 -17.88 3.87
N SER A 133 21.80 -16.99 2.93
CA SER A 133 20.42 -16.62 2.53
C SER A 133 19.56 -17.82 2.11
N SER A 134 20.17 -18.93 1.66
CA SER A 134 19.44 -20.13 1.23
C SER A 134 18.70 -20.79 2.39
N LYS A 135 19.29 -20.79 3.57
CA LYS A 135 18.68 -21.38 4.78
C LYS A 135 17.48 -20.58 5.28
N HIS A 136 17.49 -19.25 5.12
CA HIS A 136 16.36 -18.39 5.48
C HIS A 136 15.16 -18.62 4.54
N ILE A 137 15.45 -18.90 3.25
CA ILE A 137 14.40 -19.23 2.28
C ILE A 137 13.81 -20.60 2.58
N GLU A 138 14.62 -21.61 2.94
CA GLU A 138 14.11 -22.92 3.38
C GLU A 138 13.20 -22.78 4.61
N LEU A 139 13.59 -21.98 5.61
CA LEU A 139 12.75 -21.69 6.78
C LEU A 139 11.40 -21.04 6.40
N LEU A 140 11.41 -20.14 5.42
CA LEU A 140 10.18 -19.51 4.92
C LEU A 140 9.28 -20.57 4.27
N VAL A 141 9.82 -21.45 3.43
CA VAL A 141 9.09 -22.55 2.80
C VAL A 141 8.49 -23.49 3.85
N ASP A 142 9.29 -23.89 4.82
CA ASP A 142 8.85 -24.75 5.93
C ASP A 142 7.71 -24.08 6.73
N ALA A 143 7.78 -22.76 6.96
CA ALA A 143 6.71 -22.02 7.63
C ALA A 143 5.41 -22.01 6.80
N LEU A 144 5.53 -21.88 5.46
CA LEU A 144 4.38 -21.93 4.55
C LEU A 144 3.75 -23.34 4.51
N ASP A 145 4.55 -24.40 4.39
CA ASP A 145 4.09 -25.79 4.44
C ASP A 145 3.43 -26.11 5.80
N GLY A 146 3.97 -25.51 6.87
CA GLY A 146 3.39 -25.62 8.20
C GLY A 146 2.03 -24.97 8.32
N LEU A 147 1.86 -23.79 7.76
CA LEU A 147 0.58 -23.11 7.74
C LEU A 147 -0.47 -23.92 6.97
N GLU A 148 -0.11 -24.52 5.84
CA GLU A 148 -1.00 -25.43 5.09
C GLU A 148 -1.39 -26.67 5.90
N ASN A 149 -0.44 -27.29 6.61
CA ASN A 149 -0.74 -28.42 7.48
C ASN A 149 -1.68 -28.04 8.63
N LEU A 150 -1.51 -26.84 9.21
CA LEU A 150 -2.43 -26.31 10.21
C LEU A 150 -3.81 -26.01 9.62
N ALA A 151 -3.87 -25.50 8.39
CA ALA A 151 -5.12 -25.29 7.66
C ALA A 151 -5.86 -26.60 7.38
N LYS A 152 -5.14 -27.64 6.97
CA LYS A 152 -5.71 -28.99 6.76
C LYS A 152 -6.27 -29.61 8.04
N ALA A 153 -5.71 -29.26 9.20
CA ALA A 153 -6.19 -29.72 10.50
C ALA A 153 -7.46 -28.98 10.98
N GLN A 154 -7.84 -27.86 10.35
CA GLN A 154 -9.06 -27.13 10.68
C GLN A 154 -10.28 -27.72 9.94
N PRO A 155 -11.51 -27.49 10.45
CA PRO A 155 -12.74 -27.81 9.70
C PRO A 155 -12.72 -27.15 8.32
N LYS A 156 -13.30 -27.81 7.32
CA LYS A 156 -13.35 -27.26 5.94
C LYS A 156 -14.07 -25.92 5.84
N THR A 157 -14.98 -25.64 6.77
CA THR A 157 -15.73 -24.38 6.87
C THR A 157 -14.91 -23.22 7.43
N ARG A 158 -13.74 -23.51 8.03
CA ARG A 158 -12.87 -22.48 8.61
C ARG A 158 -11.79 -22.08 7.62
N ALA A 159 -11.87 -20.89 7.09
CA ALA A 159 -10.87 -20.36 6.17
C ALA A 159 -9.55 -20.05 6.90
N VAL A 160 -8.43 -20.28 6.23
CA VAL A 160 -7.09 -19.92 6.70
C VAL A 160 -6.38 -19.14 5.60
N GLY A 161 -5.81 -18.00 5.95
CA GLY A 161 -5.15 -17.12 5.00
C GLY A 161 -3.83 -16.54 5.49
N LEU A 162 -2.95 -16.28 4.55
CA LEU A 162 -1.73 -15.52 4.73
C LEU A 162 -1.74 -14.31 3.80
N VAL A 163 -1.61 -13.13 4.39
CA VAL A 163 -1.49 -11.85 3.70
C VAL A 163 -0.10 -11.30 3.96
N ILE A 164 0.66 -11.07 2.90
CA ILE A 164 1.97 -10.40 2.98
C ILE A 164 1.87 -9.07 2.24
N ASP A 165 1.85 -7.98 2.99
CA ASP A 165 1.94 -6.63 2.42
C ASP A 165 3.40 -6.28 2.11
N GLU A 166 3.62 -5.40 1.14
CA GLU A 166 4.93 -5.02 0.59
C GLU A 166 5.80 -6.24 0.21
N PHE A 167 5.15 -7.24 -0.44
CA PHE A 167 5.74 -8.54 -0.78
C PHE A 167 7.02 -8.45 -1.61
N GLN A 168 7.22 -7.36 -2.37
CA GLN A 168 8.48 -7.15 -3.09
C GLN A 168 9.70 -7.15 -2.18
N LYS A 169 9.55 -6.84 -0.88
CA LYS A 169 10.64 -6.91 0.10
C LYS A 169 11.13 -8.33 0.33
N VAL A 170 10.23 -9.30 0.32
CA VAL A 170 10.61 -10.73 0.40
C VAL A 170 11.51 -11.12 -0.76
N VAL A 171 11.16 -10.63 -1.97
CA VAL A 171 11.94 -10.89 -3.19
C VAL A 171 13.25 -10.10 -3.20
N GLU A 172 13.25 -8.86 -2.70
CA GLU A 172 14.49 -8.08 -2.55
C GLU A 172 15.48 -8.75 -1.60
N MET A 173 14.99 -9.36 -0.51
CA MET A 173 15.83 -10.08 0.46
C MET A 173 16.30 -11.45 -0.03
N GLY A 174 15.46 -12.20 -0.75
CA GLY A 174 15.74 -13.59 -1.11
C GLY A 174 15.99 -13.84 -2.62
N GLY A 175 15.84 -12.82 -3.45
CA GLY A 175 16.07 -12.92 -4.90
C GLY A 175 15.15 -13.90 -5.61
N ARG A 176 15.58 -14.33 -6.81
CA ARG A 176 14.83 -15.31 -7.61
C ARG A 176 14.71 -16.69 -6.96
N LEU A 177 15.64 -17.03 -6.07
CA LEU A 177 15.57 -18.29 -5.33
C LEU A 177 14.35 -18.30 -4.42
N ALA A 178 14.11 -17.20 -3.69
CA ALA A 178 12.90 -17.06 -2.86
C ALA A 178 11.62 -17.17 -3.71
N GLU A 179 11.55 -16.51 -4.86
CA GLU A 179 10.40 -16.64 -5.76
C GLU A 179 10.14 -18.09 -6.17
N SER A 180 11.20 -18.82 -6.58
CA SER A 180 11.07 -20.20 -7.03
C SER A 180 10.64 -21.14 -5.92
N GLN A 181 11.23 -21.00 -4.75
CA GLN A 181 10.94 -21.86 -3.59
C GLN A 181 9.54 -21.59 -3.02
N ILE A 182 9.16 -20.32 -2.87
CA ILE A 182 7.81 -19.92 -2.43
C ILE A 182 6.77 -20.47 -3.41
N ARG A 183 6.98 -20.28 -4.74
CA ARG A 183 6.07 -20.84 -5.75
C ARG A 183 5.92 -22.34 -5.59
N ALA A 184 7.03 -23.07 -5.52
CA ALA A 184 7.01 -24.52 -5.43
C ALA A 184 6.23 -25.00 -4.20
N ALA A 185 6.33 -24.29 -3.08
CA ALA A 185 5.55 -24.58 -1.87
C ALA A 185 4.06 -24.29 -2.09
N ILE A 186 3.69 -23.04 -2.37
CA ILE A 186 2.29 -22.61 -2.34
C ILE A 186 1.47 -23.16 -3.52
N GLN A 187 2.10 -23.62 -4.60
CA GLN A 187 1.42 -24.28 -5.70
C GLN A 187 0.75 -25.61 -5.27
N ARG A 188 1.30 -26.26 -4.24
CA ARG A 188 0.78 -27.53 -3.69
C ARG A 188 -0.28 -27.31 -2.61
N HIS A 189 -0.46 -26.05 -2.16
CA HIS A 189 -1.36 -25.72 -1.07
C HIS A 189 -2.78 -25.52 -1.59
N GLU A 190 -3.75 -26.15 -0.93
CA GLU A 190 -5.15 -26.17 -1.31
C GLU A 190 -6.07 -25.54 -0.26
N ARG A 191 -5.60 -25.44 1.00
CA ARG A 191 -6.41 -24.98 2.12
C ARG A 191 -6.06 -23.57 2.58
N THR A 192 -4.85 -23.13 2.31
CA THR A 192 -4.40 -21.79 2.68
C THR A 192 -4.56 -20.85 1.52
N GLY A 193 -5.32 -19.76 1.72
CA GLY A 193 -5.39 -18.65 0.78
C GLY A 193 -4.20 -17.71 0.95
N TYR A 194 -3.62 -17.25 -0.16
CA TYR A 194 -2.46 -16.37 -0.19
C TYR A 194 -2.79 -15.07 -0.88
N VAL A 195 -2.51 -13.95 -0.20
CA VAL A 195 -2.61 -12.62 -0.79
C VAL A 195 -1.26 -11.91 -0.65
N PHE A 196 -0.66 -11.58 -1.78
CA PHE A 196 0.60 -10.86 -1.88
C PHE A 196 0.32 -9.44 -2.36
N ALA A 197 0.46 -8.46 -1.48
CA ALA A 197 0.23 -7.07 -1.83
C ALA A 197 1.55 -6.31 -1.95
N GLY A 198 1.56 -5.25 -2.75
CA GLY A 198 2.72 -4.36 -2.79
C GLY A 198 2.56 -3.15 -3.68
N SER A 199 3.45 -2.19 -3.43
CA SER A 199 3.43 -0.87 -4.06
C SER A 199 4.32 -0.76 -5.31
N LYS A 200 5.33 -1.62 -5.47
CA LYS A 200 6.20 -1.63 -6.66
C LYS A 200 5.50 -2.33 -7.82
N THR A 201 4.51 -1.64 -8.39
CA THR A 201 3.60 -2.15 -9.43
C THR A 201 4.34 -2.85 -10.56
N ARG A 202 5.39 -2.24 -11.12
CA ARG A 202 6.18 -2.82 -12.23
C ARG A 202 6.83 -4.15 -11.84
N LEU A 203 7.44 -4.23 -10.64
CA LEU A 203 8.10 -5.45 -10.19
C LEU A 203 7.10 -6.58 -9.99
N LEU A 204 6.00 -6.33 -9.29
CA LEU A 204 4.98 -7.34 -9.01
C LEU A 204 4.23 -7.76 -10.28
N THR A 205 3.95 -6.82 -11.19
CA THR A 205 3.39 -7.16 -12.50
C THR A 205 4.36 -8.03 -13.30
N ALA A 206 5.64 -7.67 -13.37
CA ALA A 206 6.65 -8.49 -14.03
C ALA A 206 6.76 -9.88 -13.41
N MET A 207 6.68 -9.99 -12.08
CA MET A 207 6.72 -11.30 -11.39
C MET A 207 5.57 -12.24 -11.82
N THR A 208 4.39 -11.68 -12.10
CA THR A 208 3.17 -12.45 -12.39
C THR A 208 2.87 -12.60 -13.89
N MET A 209 3.36 -11.68 -14.74
CA MET A 209 3.04 -11.62 -16.15
C MET A 209 4.21 -12.02 -17.08
N ASP A 210 5.45 -12.00 -16.57
CA ASP A 210 6.62 -12.43 -17.34
C ASP A 210 6.76 -13.96 -17.25
N ALA A 211 6.71 -14.62 -18.41
CA ALA A 211 6.83 -16.08 -18.51
C ALA A 211 8.19 -16.62 -18.00
N ALA A 212 9.23 -15.78 -17.92
CA ALA A 212 10.53 -16.14 -17.38
C ALA A 212 10.60 -16.05 -15.84
N ARG A 213 9.53 -15.61 -15.19
CA ARG A 213 9.48 -15.46 -13.71
C ARG A 213 8.73 -16.62 -13.05
N PRO A 214 9.18 -17.04 -11.85
CA PRO A 214 8.55 -18.16 -11.15
C PRO A 214 7.05 -17.96 -10.89
N PHE A 215 6.60 -16.78 -10.51
CA PHE A 215 5.18 -16.52 -10.21
C PHE A 215 4.27 -16.35 -11.43
N TYR A 216 4.81 -16.55 -12.65
CA TYR A 216 3.99 -16.45 -13.87
C TYR A 216 2.71 -17.29 -13.78
N ARG A 217 1.56 -16.62 -13.89
CA ARG A 217 0.20 -17.22 -13.85
C ARG A 217 -0.07 -18.12 -12.63
N LEU A 218 0.53 -17.83 -11.49
CA LEU A 218 0.31 -18.62 -10.28
C LEU A 218 -1.06 -18.37 -9.63
N GLY A 219 -1.61 -17.17 -9.78
CA GLY A 219 -2.88 -16.75 -9.20
C GLY A 219 -3.48 -15.55 -9.89
N GLY A 220 -4.54 -14.99 -9.30
CA GLY A 220 -5.17 -13.76 -9.77
C GLY A 220 -4.24 -12.55 -9.63
N LEU A 221 -4.47 -11.55 -10.47
CA LEU A 221 -3.81 -10.25 -10.38
C LEU A 221 -4.90 -9.17 -10.32
N ARG A 222 -4.97 -8.43 -9.22
CA ARG A 222 -5.90 -7.31 -9.03
C ARG A 222 -5.12 -6.02 -8.88
N PHE A 223 -5.44 -5.02 -9.70
CA PHE A 223 -4.90 -3.68 -9.58
C PHE A 223 -5.80 -2.81 -8.73
N ILE A 224 -5.20 -2.14 -7.74
CA ILE A 224 -5.84 -1.04 -7.00
C ILE A 224 -5.45 0.26 -7.69
N GLY A 225 -6.40 0.82 -8.42
CA GLY A 225 -6.30 2.08 -9.12
C GLY A 225 -6.89 3.26 -8.35
N PRO A 226 -6.99 4.42 -9.00
CA PRO A 226 -7.73 5.56 -8.47
C PRO A 226 -9.19 5.17 -8.24
N VAL A 227 -9.82 5.81 -7.26
CA VAL A 227 -11.27 5.72 -7.06
C VAL A 227 -11.94 6.54 -8.16
N PRO A 228 -13.05 6.09 -8.76
CA PRO A 228 -13.79 6.88 -9.73
C PRO A 228 -14.16 8.26 -9.18
N ALA A 229 -14.01 9.30 -10.00
CA ALA A 229 -14.22 10.67 -9.55
C ALA A 229 -15.66 10.93 -9.06
N ASP A 230 -16.64 10.25 -9.66
CA ASP A 230 -18.06 10.40 -9.26
C ASP A 230 -18.30 9.82 -7.87
N ASP A 231 -17.71 8.66 -7.54
CA ASP A 231 -17.83 8.04 -6.21
C ASP A 231 -17.16 8.91 -5.14
N PHE A 232 -16.02 9.51 -5.46
CA PHE A 232 -15.39 10.48 -4.58
C PHE A 232 -16.21 11.74 -4.39
N ARG A 233 -16.84 12.29 -5.46
CA ARG A 233 -17.71 13.45 -5.34
C ARG A 233 -18.88 13.18 -4.41
N GLU A 234 -19.55 12.05 -4.60
CA GLU A 234 -20.65 11.64 -3.73
C GLU A 234 -20.19 11.48 -2.28
N PHE A 235 -19.07 10.78 -2.06
CA PHE A 235 -18.51 10.58 -0.74
C PHE A 235 -18.19 11.91 -0.04
N LEU A 236 -17.47 12.81 -0.69
CA LEU A 236 -17.06 14.09 -0.12
C LEU A 236 -18.29 14.95 0.19
N SER A 237 -19.21 15.11 -0.76
CA SER A 237 -20.42 15.90 -0.59
C SER A 237 -21.27 15.39 0.56
N ARG A 238 -21.48 14.08 0.63
CA ARG A 238 -22.22 13.43 1.73
C ARG A 238 -21.54 13.65 3.08
N ARG A 239 -20.23 13.47 3.19
CA ARG A 239 -19.49 13.61 4.45
C ARG A 239 -19.46 15.05 4.96
N PHE A 240 -19.29 16.03 4.09
CA PHE A 240 -19.39 17.45 4.47
C PHE A 240 -20.81 17.80 4.91
N ALA A 241 -21.85 17.39 4.17
CA ALA A 241 -23.24 17.64 4.53
C ALA A 241 -23.63 16.99 5.87
N GLN A 242 -23.23 15.75 6.12
CA GLN A 242 -23.44 15.06 7.40
C GLN A 242 -22.75 15.77 8.58
N SER A 243 -21.66 16.49 8.30
CA SER A 243 -20.98 17.33 9.29
C SER A 243 -21.64 18.69 9.53
N GLY A 244 -22.78 18.98 8.87
CA GLY A 244 -23.50 20.24 8.97
C GLY A 244 -22.86 21.40 8.21
N PHE A 245 -22.01 21.09 7.22
CA PHE A 245 -21.47 22.09 6.31
C PHE A 245 -22.29 22.16 5.02
N SER A 246 -22.44 23.37 4.50
CA SER A 246 -23.16 23.58 3.24
C SER A 246 -22.29 23.20 2.06
N VAL A 247 -22.78 22.28 1.22
CA VAL A 247 -22.22 21.96 -0.10
C VAL A 247 -23.31 22.31 -1.11
N THR A 248 -23.29 23.58 -1.56
CA THR A 248 -24.33 24.09 -2.47
C THR A 248 -24.01 23.70 -3.91
N ALA A 249 -25.05 23.41 -4.70
CA ALA A 249 -24.90 23.22 -6.13
C ALA A 249 -24.13 24.35 -6.80
N GLY A 250 -23.23 24.02 -7.70
CA GLY A 250 -22.33 24.96 -8.37
C GLY A 250 -21.07 25.26 -7.57
N VAL A 251 -21.13 26.06 -6.52
CA VAL A 251 -19.92 26.46 -5.75
C VAL A 251 -19.34 25.30 -4.94
N GLY A 252 -20.19 24.53 -4.27
CA GLY A 252 -19.78 23.34 -3.54
C GLY A 252 -19.25 22.25 -4.47
N ASP A 253 -19.88 22.03 -5.60
CA ASP A 253 -19.45 21.07 -6.62
C ASP A 253 -18.09 21.45 -7.20
N GLN A 254 -17.85 22.74 -7.48
CA GLN A 254 -16.54 23.25 -7.90
C GLN A 254 -15.47 23.02 -6.83
N ALA A 255 -15.80 23.22 -5.56
CA ALA A 255 -14.86 23.00 -4.47
C ALA A 255 -14.52 21.52 -4.32
N VAL A 256 -15.51 20.62 -4.41
CA VAL A 256 -15.28 19.17 -4.40
C VAL A 256 -14.41 18.75 -5.58
N GLN A 257 -14.70 19.27 -6.79
CA GLN A 257 -13.85 19.00 -7.96
C GLN A 257 -12.43 19.50 -7.75
N LEU A 258 -12.26 20.70 -7.19
CA LEU A 258 -10.93 21.26 -6.90
C LEU A 258 -10.13 20.40 -5.90
N ILE A 259 -10.80 19.80 -4.88
CA ILE A 259 -10.13 18.84 -3.99
C ILE A 259 -9.59 17.65 -4.79
N LEU A 260 -10.39 17.08 -5.71
CA LEU A 260 -9.97 15.94 -6.53
C LEU A 260 -8.82 16.28 -7.46
N ASP A 261 -8.89 17.45 -8.12
CA ASP A 261 -7.86 17.90 -9.06
C ASP A 261 -6.53 18.15 -8.36
N LEU A 262 -6.54 18.83 -7.21
CA LEU A 262 -5.34 19.16 -6.43
C LEU A 262 -4.70 17.92 -5.78
N ALA A 263 -5.52 16.95 -5.36
CA ALA A 263 -5.08 15.69 -4.81
C ALA A 263 -4.77 14.62 -5.89
N GLU A 264 -4.97 14.94 -7.18
CA GLU A 264 -4.81 14.02 -8.33
C GLU A 264 -5.57 12.70 -8.14
N GLU A 265 -6.75 12.72 -7.52
CA GLU A 265 -7.59 11.56 -7.22
C GLU A 265 -6.88 10.47 -6.36
N VAL A 266 -5.74 10.79 -5.76
CA VAL A 266 -5.03 9.87 -4.85
C VAL A 266 -5.80 9.80 -3.52
N PRO A 267 -6.33 8.63 -3.12
CA PRO A 267 -7.26 8.53 -1.99
C PRO A 267 -6.73 9.15 -0.68
N TYR A 268 -5.48 8.90 -0.34
CA TYR A 268 -4.84 9.49 0.84
C TYR A 268 -4.83 11.03 0.80
N ASN A 269 -4.49 11.61 -0.36
CA ASN A 269 -4.37 13.05 -0.50
C ASN A 269 -5.74 13.72 -0.55
N VAL A 270 -6.73 13.06 -1.16
CA VAL A 270 -8.13 13.53 -1.13
C VAL A 270 -8.62 13.61 0.31
N GLN A 271 -8.42 12.55 1.10
CA GLN A 271 -8.80 12.53 2.51
C GLN A 271 -8.04 13.61 3.32
N MET A 272 -6.74 13.79 3.08
CA MET A 272 -5.93 14.78 3.79
C MET A 272 -6.38 16.21 3.49
N LEU A 273 -6.65 16.54 2.23
CA LEU A 273 -7.12 17.88 1.86
C LEU A 273 -8.54 18.13 2.36
N ALA A 274 -9.44 17.14 2.24
CA ALA A 274 -10.79 17.23 2.77
C ALA A 274 -10.80 17.38 4.32
N HIS A 275 -9.89 16.70 5.01
CA HIS A 275 -9.68 16.86 6.45
C HIS A 275 -9.33 18.31 6.82
N ALA A 276 -8.36 18.89 6.11
CA ALA A 276 -7.97 20.29 6.33
C ALA A 276 -9.11 21.27 6.03
N CYS A 277 -9.88 21.03 4.96
CA CYS A 277 -11.08 21.83 4.66
C CYS A 277 -12.13 21.73 5.78
N TRP A 278 -12.37 20.52 6.31
CA TRP A 278 -13.31 20.31 7.40
C TRP A 278 -12.89 21.06 8.67
N ASP A 279 -11.62 20.98 9.06
CA ASP A 279 -11.10 21.67 10.24
C ASP A 279 -11.25 23.19 10.10
N ARG A 280 -11.00 23.73 8.90
CA ARG A 280 -11.19 25.13 8.60
C ARG A 280 -12.64 25.56 8.68
N LEU A 281 -13.56 24.80 8.08
CA LEU A 281 -14.99 25.05 8.15
C LEU A 281 -15.53 24.98 9.59
N ARG A 282 -15.01 24.07 10.40
CA ARG A 282 -15.36 23.95 11.82
C ARG A 282 -14.95 25.19 12.63
N ALA A 283 -13.84 25.81 12.29
CA ALA A 283 -13.38 27.04 12.94
C ALA A 283 -14.25 28.26 12.59
N GLY A 284 -15.02 28.20 11.49
CA GLY A 284 -15.93 29.26 11.06
C GLY A 284 -17.10 29.45 12.04
N LYS A 285 -17.40 30.70 12.36
CA LYS A 285 -18.44 31.08 13.35
C LYS A 285 -19.80 31.37 12.74
N THR A 286 -19.85 31.74 11.45
CA THR A 286 -21.07 32.16 10.77
C THR A 286 -21.46 31.18 9.64
N PRO A 287 -22.73 31.07 9.25
CA PRO A 287 -23.17 30.19 8.16
C PRO A 287 -22.37 30.34 6.84
N PRO A 288 -22.05 31.54 6.34
CA PRO A 288 -21.23 31.68 5.13
C PRO A 288 -19.84 31.09 5.27
N GLN A 289 -19.24 31.16 6.49
CA GLN A 289 -17.92 30.57 6.80
C GLN A 289 -17.96 29.04 6.92
N ARG A 290 -19.15 28.44 6.94
CA ARG A 290 -19.39 26.99 7.03
C ARG A 290 -19.84 26.38 5.70
N ALA A 291 -19.68 27.12 4.60
CA ALA A 291 -19.94 26.64 3.25
C ALA A 291 -18.64 26.24 2.57
N LEU A 292 -18.59 25.02 2.02
CA LEU A 292 -17.46 24.57 1.22
C LEU A 292 -17.40 25.38 -0.07
N SER A 293 -16.25 25.99 -0.34
CA SER A 293 -15.99 26.82 -1.50
C SER A 293 -14.56 26.63 -2.02
N PRO A 294 -14.26 26.96 -3.28
CA PRO A 294 -12.91 26.89 -3.81
C PRO A 294 -11.88 27.65 -2.95
N SER A 295 -12.23 28.81 -2.40
CA SER A 295 -11.32 29.56 -1.51
C SER A 295 -10.97 28.80 -0.24
N VAL A 296 -11.93 28.09 0.36
CA VAL A 296 -11.66 27.22 1.52
C VAL A 296 -10.68 26.10 1.15
N VAL A 297 -10.83 25.53 -0.04
CA VAL A 297 -9.93 24.46 -0.51
C VAL A 297 -8.50 24.99 -0.74
N GLU A 298 -8.37 26.13 -1.44
CA GLU A 298 -7.07 26.77 -1.70
C GLU A 298 -6.32 27.14 -0.43
N GLU A 299 -7.03 27.76 0.52
CA GLU A 299 -6.46 28.13 1.82
C GLU A 299 -6.11 26.90 2.67
N SER A 300 -6.89 25.82 2.58
CA SER A 300 -6.59 24.54 3.24
C SER A 300 -5.37 23.87 2.62
N LEU A 301 -5.25 23.88 1.29
CA LEU A 301 -4.07 23.38 0.60
C LEU A 301 -2.81 24.18 1.03
N GLU A 302 -2.93 25.49 1.17
CA GLU A 302 -1.82 26.30 1.62
C GLU A 302 -1.33 25.90 3.01
N LEU A 303 -2.25 25.63 3.95
CA LEU A 303 -1.89 25.13 5.27
C LEU A 303 -1.21 23.77 5.22
N VAL A 304 -1.75 22.83 4.43
CA VAL A 304 -1.15 21.51 4.23
C VAL A 304 0.26 21.64 3.66
N VAL A 305 0.46 22.43 2.60
CA VAL A 305 1.77 22.61 1.97
C VAL A 305 2.78 23.26 2.94
N ARG A 306 2.35 24.24 3.71
CA ARG A 306 3.20 24.88 4.74
C ARG A 306 3.59 23.90 5.86
N GLN A 307 2.68 23.01 6.27
CA GLN A 307 2.98 22.00 7.29
C GLN A 307 4.10 21.06 6.84
N TYR A 308 4.16 20.73 5.56
CA TYR A 308 5.17 19.85 4.98
C TYR A 308 6.39 20.60 4.39
N ASP A 309 6.45 21.93 4.50
CA ASP A 309 7.55 22.75 3.94
C ASP A 309 8.96 22.29 4.36
N PRO A 310 9.25 21.98 5.64
CA PRO A 310 10.58 21.48 6.00
C PRO A 310 10.96 20.18 5.31
N PHE A 311 10.00 19.27 5.13
CA PHE A 311 10.21 18.01 4.44
C PHE A 311 10.42 18.23 2.93
N TYR A 312 9.61 19.05 2.29
CA TYR A 312 9.74 19.36 0.87
C TYR A 312 11.03 20.12 0.56
N THR A 313 11.43 21.03 1.45
CA THR A 313 12.73 21.75 1.34
C THR A 313 13.89 20.75 1.42
N GLN A 314 13.88 19.82 2.37
CA GLN A 314 14.93 18.79 2.46
C GLN A 314 14.96 17.89 1.22
N LEU A 315 13.80 17.46 0.74
CA LEU A 315 13.68 16.64 -0.46
C LEU A 315 14.24 17.39 -1.69
N TRP A 316 13.85 18.66 -1.87
CA TRP A 316 14.29 19.52 -2.97
C TRP A 316 15.81 19.75 -2.94
N ASN A 317 16.38 20.08 -1.77
CA ASN A 317 17.80 20.31 -1.60
C ASN A 317 18.65 19.03 -1.79
N GLY A 318 18.05 17.87 -1.62
CA GLY A 318 18.68 16.57 -1.89
C GLY A 318 18.68 16.17 -3.38
N LEU A 319 18.15 17.04 -4.28
CA LEU A 319 18.11 16.82 -5.72
C LEU A 319 19.24 17.57 -6.42
N THR A 320 19.73 16.99 -7.52
CA THR A 320 20.64 17.70 -8.42
C THR A 320 19.88 18.81 -9.18
N ALA A 321 20.58 19.84 -9.65
CA ALA A 321 20.00 20.92 -10.45
C ALA A 321 19.24 20.39 -11.69
N ILE A 322 19.74 19.31 -12.32
CA ILE A 322 19.05 18.67 -13.45
C ILE A 322 17.75 18.01 -13.00
N GLN A 323 17.74 17.34 -11.86
CA GLN A 323 16.52 16.72 -11.31
C GLN A 323 15.48 17.76 -10.93
N GLN A 324 15.89 18.87 -10.29
CA GLN A 324 15.01 19.99 -9.96
C GLN A 324 14.36 20.59 -11.21
N LYS A 325 15.16 20.90 -12.25
CA LYS A 325 14.63 21.37 -13.54
C LYS A 325 13.75 20.35 -14.24
N THR A 326 14.06 19.06 -14.11
CA THR A 326 13.23 17.98 -14.65
C THR A 326 11.85 17.95 -13.97
N LEU A 327 11.78 18.14 -12.64
CA LEU A 327 10.50 18.21 -11.91
C LEU A 327 9.67 19.43 -12.34
N VAL A 328 10.30 20.58 -12.54
CA VAL A 328 9.62 21.77 -13.08
C VAL A 328 9.05 21.46 -14.46
N ALA A 329 9.83 20.85 -15.35
CA ALA A 329 9.35 20.46 -16.67
C ALA A 329 8.21 19.43 -16.62
N VAL A 330 8.20 18.49 -15.66
CA VAL A 330 7.07 17.57 -15.43
C VAL A 330 5.80 18.33 -15.10
N ILE A 331 5.90 19.40 -14.30
CA ILE A 331 4.76 20.24 -13.93
C ILE A 331 4.25 21.03 -15.14
N GLU A 332 5.16 21.67 -15.89
CA GLU A 332 4.83 22.53 -17.04
C GLU A 332 4.21 21.74 -18.20
N GLU A 333 4.77 20.58 -18.51
CA GLU A 333 4.30 19.70 -19.59
C GLU A 333 3.23 18.70 -19.11
N GLN A 334 2.73 18.84 -17.89
CA GLN A 334 1.71 17.96 -17.29
C GLN A 334 2.07 16.45 -17.36
N GLY A 335 3.35 16.15 -17.30
CA GLY A 335 3.88 14.79 -17.30
C GLY A 335 3.95 14.11 -18.67
N VAL A 336 3.69 14.81 -19.79
CA VAL A 336 3.71 14.26 -21.15
C VAL A 336 4.88 14.81 -21.96
N ASN A 337 5.29 14.08 -23.00
CA ASN A 337 6.32 14.50 -23.95
C ASN A 337 7.68 14.95 -23.34
N LEU A 338 8.01 14.41 -22.16
CA LEU A 338 9.15 14.84 -21.36
C LEU A 338 10.52 14.56 -22.00
N GLN A 339 10.59 13.71 -23.02
CA GLN A 339 11.84 13.42 -23.76
C GLN A 339 11.97 14.25 -25.05
N SER A 340 11.12 15.27 -25.26
CA SER A 340 11.17 16.15 -26.40
C SER A 340 12.41 17.06 -26.37
N MET A 341 12.84 17.54 -27.54
CA MET A 341 13.92 18.54 -27.63
C MET A 341 13.55 19.85 -26.93
N LYS A 342 12.25 20.20 -26.87
CA LYS A 342 11.76 21.39 -26.14
C LYS A 342 12.11 21.27 -24.66
N VAL A 343 11.73 20.15 -24.02
CA VAL A 343 12.01 19.87 -22.60
C VAL A 343 13.51 19.74 -22.34
N ALA A 344 14.24 19.08 -23.22
CA ALA A 344 15.69 18.96 -23.07
C ALA A 344 16.38 20.33 -23.04
N ARG A 345 15.94 21.28 -23.86
CA ARG A 345 16.44 22.67 -23.87
C ARG A 345 16.05 23.44 -22.61
N SER A 346 14.80 23.32 -22.12
CA SER A 346 14.37 24.00 -20.89
C SER A 346 15.13 23.50 -19.66
N VAL A 347 15.43 22.21 -19.60
CA VAL A 347 16.27 21.62 -18.55
C VAL A 347 17.76 22.00 -18.72
N GLY A 348 18.17 22.40 -19.92
CA GLY A 348 19.57 22.74 -20.25
C GLY A 348 20.45 21.51 -20.48
N THR A 349 19.90 20.44 -21.06
CA THR A 349 20.61 19.18 -21.27
C THR A 349 20.05 18.43 -22.51
N GLY A 350 20.56 17.23 -22.80
CA GLY A 350 20.04 16.38 -23.85
C GLY A 350 18.89 15.44 -23.40
N PRO A 351 18.06 14.93 -24.35
CA PRO A 351 16.94 14.05 -24.03
C PRO A 351 17.33 12.79 -23.26
N SER A 352 18.50 12.22 -23.51
CA SER A 352 19.02 11.04 -22.81
C SER A 352 19.30 11.33 -21.32
N THR A 353 19.73 12.53 -21.00
CA THR A 353 19.98 12.99 -19.60
C THR A 353 18.65 13.24 -18.89
N VAL A 354 17.66 13.84 -19.56
CA VAL A 354 16.31 13.98 -19.01
C VAL A 354 15.72 12.59 -18.70
N ARG A 355 15.86 11.63 -19.62
CA ARG A 355 15.41 10.25 -19.38
C ARG A 355 16.04 9.62 -18.12
N ARG A 356 17.38 9.77 -17.97
CA ARG A 356 18.09 9.27 -16.76
C ARG A 356 17.61 9.98 -15.50
N SER A 357 17.36 11.30 -15.58
CA SER A 357 16.82 12.07 -14.47
C SER A 357 15.44 11.55 -14.05
N LEU A 358 14.52 11.32 -14.99
CA LEU A 358 13.21 10.74 -14.72
C LEU A 358 13.32 9.35 -14.09
N GLN A 359 14.20 8.48 -14.61
CA GLN A 359 14.44 7.15 -14.02
C GLN A 359 14.95 7.23 -12.59
N SER A 360 15.88 8.15 -12.30
CA SER A 360 16.41 8.38 -10.96
C SER A 360 15.34 8.91 -10.00
N LEU A 361 14.46 9.81 -10.47
CA LEU A 361 13.36 10.35 -9.67
C LEU A 361 12.30 9.28 -9.38
N MET A 362 12.04 8.36 -10.32
CA MET A 362 11.18 7.19 -10.09
C MET A 362 11.81 6.21 -9.09
N ALA A 363 13.12 5.96 -9.19
CA ALA A 363 13.83 5.08 -8.24
C ALA A 363 13.83 5.63 -6.81
N ARG A 364 13.65 6.94 -6.64
CA ARG A 364 13.51 7.63 -5.34
C ARG A 364 12.07 7.81 -4.88
N ASP A 365 11.10 7.19 -5.56
CA ASP A 365 9.67 7.31 -5.28
C ASP A 365 9.18 8.78 -5.25
N ILE A 366 9.76 9.65 -6.10
CA ILE A 366 9.32 11.06 -6.26
C ILE A 366 8.33 11.17 -7.42
N LEU A 367 8.59 10.43 -8.50
CA LEU A 367 7.72 10.32 -9.66
C LEU A 367 7.29 8.87 -9.87
N ARG A 368 6.13 8.69 -10.50
CA ARG A 368 5.65 7.42 -11.02
C ARG A 368 5.15 7.57 -12.45
N GLU A 369 5.14 6.48 -13.19
CA GLU A 369 4.40 6.39 -14.44
C GLU A 369 2.96 5.99 -14.16
N GLU A 370 2.03 6.69 -14.78
CA GLU A 370 0.62 6.36 -14.81
C GLU A 370 0.23 6.08 -16.26
N GLU A 371 -0.28 4.88 -16.50
CA GLU A 371 -0.86 4.51 -17.79
C GLU A 371 -2.37 4.74 -17.73
N ARG A 372 -2.88 5.63 -18.58
CA ARG A 372 -4.31 5.90 -18.68
C ARG A 372 -4.70 6.00 -20.15
N LEU A 373 -5.66 5.18 -20.57
CA LEU A 373 -6.17 5.17 -21.96
C LEU A 373 -5.08 5.02 -23.04
N GLY A 374 -4.08 4.16 -22.79
CA GLY A 374 -2.99 3.90 -23.73
C GLY A 374 -1.92 4.99 -23.83
N SER A 375 -1.98 6.01 -22.99
CA SER A 375 -0.94 7.02 -22.84
C SER A 375 -0.21 6.88 -21.51
N VAL A 376 1.12 6.98 -21.54
CA VAL A 376 1.96 6.99 -20.32
C VAL A 376 2.22 8.44 -19.94
N ARG A 377 1.88 8.78 -18.70
CA ARG A 377 2.10 10.10 -18.13
C ARG A 377 2.94 9.99 -16.87
N MET A 378 3.86 10.93 -16.68
CA MET A 378 4.62 11.04 -15.45
C MET A 378 3.84 11.83 -14.41
N ARG A 379 3.71 11.28 -13.19
CA ARG A 379 3.01 11.90 -12.06
C ARG A 379 3.91 12.00 -10.84
N PHE A 380 3.67 12.97 -10.00
CA PHE A 380 4.27 12.99 -8.66
C PHE A 380 3.65 11.89 -7.78
N GLU A 381 4.47 11.24 -6.98
CA GLU A 381 3.95 10.35 -5.92
C GLU A 381 3.19 11.14 -4.85
N ASP A 382 3.63 12.39 -4.60
CA ASP A 382 2.94 13.35 -3.75
C ASP A 382 2.55 14.59 -4.57
N PRO A 383 1.28 14.75 -4.98
CA PRO A 383 0.81 15.92 -5.72
C PRO A 383 1.05 17.24 -4.99
N PHE A 384 1.07 17.23 -3.65
CA PHE A 384 1.30 18.43 -2.86
C PHE A 384 2.75 18.91 -2.91
N PHE A 385 3.70 18.02 -3.17
CA PHE A 385 5.07 18.42 -3.51
C PHE A 385 5.12 19.20 -4.82
N ALA A 386 4.35 18.79 -5.84
CA ALA A 386 4.23 19.58 -7.07
C ALA A 386 3.63 20.98 -6.80
N GLN A 387 2.64 21.09 -5.91
CA GLN A 387 2.06 22.38 -5.52
C GLN A 387 3.08 23.26 -4.75
N TRP A 388 3.90 22.64 -3.91
CA TRP A 388 5.00 23.31 -3.23
C TRP A 388 6.03 23.86 -4.23
N ILE A 389 6.46 23.06 -5.22
CA ILE A 389 7.41 23.49 -6.26
C ILE A 389 6.85 24.69 -7.03
N ARG A 390 5.59 24.64 -7.47
CA ARG A 390 4.94 25.77 -8.18
C ARG A 390 5.04 27.08 -7.41
N ARG A 391 4.82 27.05 -6.10
CA ARG A 391 4.90 28.23 -5.23
C ARG A 391 6.34 28.71 -5.01
N PHE A 392 7.24 27.76 -4.77
CA PHE A 392 8.66 28.04 -4.58
C PHE A 392 9.27 28.69 -5.83
N THR A 393 8.97 28.17 -7.02
CA THR A 393 9.50 28.70 -8.29
C THR A 393 8.80 29.96 -8.76
N ALA A 394 7.57 30.25 -8.32
CA ALA A 394 6.87 31.49 -8.63
C ALA A 394 7.43 32.70 -7.84
N HIS A 395 8.21 32.47 -6.77
CA HIS A 395 8.82 33.51 -5.93
C HIS A 395 10.34 33.60 -6.08
N ALA A 396 10.95 32.74 -6.91
CA ALA A 396 12.37 32.77 -7.27
C ALA A 396 12.59 33.41 -8.65
#